data_0b22f1dced47e5028be519ad75c72503
#
_entry.id   0b22f1dced47e5028be519ad75c72503
#
_cell.length_a   1.000
_cell.length_b   1.000
_cell.length_c   1.000
_cell.angle_alpha   90.00
_cell.angle_beta   90.00
_cell.angle_gamma   90.00
#
_symmetry.space_group_name_H-M   'P 1'
#
loop_
_entity.id
_entity.type
_entity.pdbx_description
1 polymer ?
#
loop_
_entity_poly.entity_id
_entity_poly.type
_entity_poly.pdbx_seq_one_letter_code
_entity_poly.pdbx_strand_id
1 'polypeptide(L)'
;MPKRRIGAEVARLPSTKTFCTEFEQRVSDFCTRVAGADAMVSSRVARNSCYAPAYTIMGGTTNILRNIIGERILGLPREPEVDRELPFRSVRVSGQM
;
A
#
# COMPACT_ATOMS: atom_id res chain seq x y z
N MET A 1 4.52 16.23 25.71
CA MET A 1 3.77 16.27 24.45
C MET A 1 2.50 15.44 24.57
N PRO A 2 1.35 15.99 24.24
CA PRO A 2 0.12 15.20 24.34
C PRO A 2 0.15 14.05 23.33
N LYS A 3 -0.10 12.83 23.80
CA LYS A 3 -0.15 11.57 23.00
C LYS A 3 -0.98 11.67 21.71
N ARG A 4 -1.90 12.63 21.64
CA ARG A 4 -2.76 12.88 20.46
C ARG A 4 -2.00 13.42 19.25
N ARG A 5 -0.93 14.20 19.42
CA ARG A 5 -0.14 14.75 18.31
C ARG A 5 0.68 13.68 17.61
N ILE A 6 1.34 12.81 18.38
CA ILE A 6 2.15 11.72 17.83
C ILE A 6 1.26 10.75 17.05
N GLY A 7 0.08 10.43 17.56
CA GLY A 7 -0.88 9.58 16.86
C GLY A 7 -1.37 10.17 15.54
N ALA A 8 -1.62 11.48 15.47
CA ALA A 8 -2.05 12.17 14.25
C ALA A 8 -0.93 12.24 13.19
N GLU A 9 0.31 12.45 13.61
CA GLU A 9 1.46 12.44 12.68
C GLU A 9 1.75 11.05 12.13
N VAL A 10 1.77 10.04 12.97
CA VAL A 10 1.93 8.64 12.56
C VAL A 10 0.78 8.20 11.63
N ALA A 11 -0.42 8.69 11.87
CA ALA A 11 -1.59 8.40 11.04
C ALA A 11 -1.54 9.07 9.65
N ARG A 12 -0.81 10.17 9.50
CA ARG A 12 -0.61 10.84 8.19
C ARG A 12 0.33 10.09 7.27
N LEU A 13 1.29 9.34 7.80
CA LEU A 13 2.27 8.60 7.00
C LEU A 13 1.63 7.61 6.03
N PRO A 14 0.64 6.78 6.43
CA PRO A 14 -0.01 5.86 5.50
C PRO A 14 -0.74 6.58 4.35
N SER A 15 -1.41 7.70 4.60
CA SER A 15 -2.11 8.46 3.57
C SER A 15 -1.14 9.12 2.60
N THR A 16 -0.05 9.69 3.10
CA THR A 16 1.00 10.27 2.26
C THR A 16 1.67 9.20 1.39
N LYS A 17 2.03 8.07 1.97
CA LYS A 17 2.64 6.95 1.24
C LYS A 17 1.71 6.42 0.15
N THR A 18 0.43 6.21 0.45
CA THR A 18 -0.58 5.75 -0.51
C THR A 18 -0.72 6.72 -1.67
N PHE A 19 -0.86 8.01 -1.38
CA PHE A 19 -0.99 9.04 -2.42
C PHE A 19 0.25 9.13 -3.30
N CYS A 20 1.44 9.22 -2.71
CA CYS A 20 2.69 9.38 -3.44
C CYS A 20 3.00 8.16 -4.31
N THR A 21 2.76 6.95 -3.82
CA THR A 21 3.05 5.72 -4.57
C THR A 21 2.08 5.50 -5.72
N GLU A 22 0.81 5.81 -5.56
CA GLU A 22 -0.17 5.76 -6.65
C GLU A 22 0.11 6.84 -7.70
N PHE A 23 0.52 8.02 -7.27
CA PHE A 23 0.92 9.10 -8.16
C PHE A 23 2.17 8.72 -8.97
N GLU A 24 3.17 8.11 -8.33
CA GLU A 24 4.37 7.61 -8.99
C GLU A 24 4.06 6.60 -10.10
N GLN A 25 3.12 5.68 -9.86
CA GLN A 25 2.64 4.77 -10.90
C GLN A 25 2.00 5.49 -12.08
N ARG A 26 1.18 6.50 -11.81
CA ARG A 26 0.54 7.30 -12.87
C ARG A 26 1.54 8.09 -13.68
N VAL A 27 2.53 8.68 -13.02
CA VAL A 27 3.62 9.41 -13.71
C VAL A 27 4.42 8.46 -14.59
N SER A 28 4.77 7.29 -14.07
CA SER A 28 5.50 6.27 -14.85
C SER A 28 4.73 5.80 -16.07
N ASP A 29 3.43 5.55 -15.94
CA ASP A 29 2.56 5.18 -17.05
C ASP A 29 2.46 6.31 -18.10
N PHE A 30 2.32 7.54 -17.67
CA PHE A 30 2.31 8.70 -18.55
C PHE A 30 3.64 8.85 -19.33
N CYS A 31 4.77 8.72 -18.63
CA CYS A 31 6.10 8.76 -19.26
C CYS A 31 6.27 7.66 -20.32
N THR A 32 5.75 6.47 -20.04
CA THR A 32 5.77 5.34 -20.98
C THR A 32 4.98 5.67 -22.25
N ARG A 33 3.83 6.30 -22.12
CA ARG A 33 3.00 6.72 -23.26
C ARG A 33 3.65 7.82 -24.08
N VAL A 34 4.29 8.78 -23.43
CA VAL A 34 5.01 9.88 -24.11
C VAL A 34 6.24 9.36 -24.86
N ALA A 35 6.98 8.42 -24.26
CA ALA A 35 8.16 7.82 -24.88
C ALA A 35 7.82 6.93 -26.09
N GLY A 36 6.60 6.37 -26.14
CA GLY A 36 6.16 5.53 -27.26
C GLY A 36 7.03 4.28 -27.43
N ALA A 37 7.55 4.09 -28.64
CA ALA A 37 8.39 2.92 -28.97
C ALA A 37 9.69 2.85 -28.16
N ASP A 38 10.24 3.97 -27.72
CA ASP A 38 11.46 4.02 -26.90
C ASP A 38 11.25 3.37 -25.52
N ALA A 39 10.02 3.33 -25.04
CA ALA A 39 9.67 2.65 -23.78
C ALA A 39 9.80 1.11 -23.89
N MET A 40 9.86 0.57 -25.09
CA MET A 40 10.03 -0.87 -25.33
C MET A 40 11.50 -1.31 -25.30
N VAL A 41 12.42 -0.35 -25.32
CA VAL A 41 13.86 -0.58 -25.30
C VAL A 41 14.38 -0.41 -23.86
N SER A 42 15.54 -0.99 -23.56
CA SER A 42 16.19 -0.83 -22.24
C SER A 42 16.56 0.64 -22.00
N SER A 43 15.62 1.38 -21.44
CA SER A 43 15.74 2.79 -21.11
C SER A 43 15.39 3.04 -19.64
N ARG A 44 15.67 4.25 -19.17
CA ARG A 44 15.27 4.68 -17.82
C ARG A 44 13.74 4.61 -17.62
N VAL A 45 13.00 5.00 -18.67
CA VAL A 45 11.52 4.94 -18.65
C VAL A 45 11.03 3.51 -18.56
N ALA A 46 11.57 2.59 -19.32
CA ALA A 46 11.22 1.18 -19.28
C ALA A 46 11.49 0.57 -17.91
N ARG A 47 12.65 0.86 -17.31
CA ARG A 47 13.00 0.40 -15.94
C ARG A 47 12.05 0.95 -14.88
N ASN A 48 11.73 2.24 -14.94
CA ASN A 48 10.79 2.85 -14.03
C ASN A 48 9.38 2.27 -14.17
N SER A 49 8.95 1.97 -15.39
CA SER A 49 7.66 1.31 -15.63
C SER A 49 7.57 -0.07 -14.99
N CYS A 50 8.65 -0.85 -15.04
CA CYS A 50 8.72 -2.15 -14.39
C CYS A 50 8.80 -2.05 -12.86
N TYR A 51 9.43 -1.03 -12.33
CA TYR A 51 9.67 -0.86 -10.90
C TYR A 51 8.52 -0.14 -10.17
N ALA A 52 7.83 0.77 -10.83
CA ALA A 52 6.80 1.61 -10.20
C ALA A 52 5.71 0.83 -9.43
N PRO A 53 5.23 -0.32 -9.91
CA PRO A 53 4.27 -1.12 -9.13
C PRO A 53 4.79 -1.56 -7.76
N ALA A 54 6.10 -1.73 -7.60
CA ALA A 54 6.71 -2.12 -6.34
C ALA A 54 6.49 -1.09 -5.22
N TYR A 55 6.38 0.19 -5.55
CA TYR A 55 6.13 1.25 -4.57
C TYR A 55 4.78 1.09 -3.85
N THR A 56 3.79 0.52 -4.50
CA THR A 56 2.47 0.25 -3.90
C THR A 56 2.43 -1.04 -3.08
N ILE A 57 3.49 -1.84 -3.13
CA ILE A 57 3.60 -3.13 -2.45
C ILE A 57 4.56 -3.02 -1.27
N MET A 58 5.69 -2.33 -1.43
CA MET A 58 6.73 -2.17 -0.41
C MET A 58 6.24 -1.36 0.79
N GLY A 59 6.71 -1.73 1.98
CA GLY A 59 6.43 -0.99 3.22
C GLY A 59 4.95 -0.98 3.62
N GLY A 60 4.23 -2.02 3.27
CA GLY A 60 2.79 -2.15 3.41
C GLY A 60 2.07 -1.90 2.09
N THR A 61 1.25 -2.84 1.68
CA THR A 61 0.46 -2.71 0.46
C THR A 61 -0.54 -1.56 0.58
N THR A 62 -0.98 -1.02 -0.55
CA THR A 62 -2.00 0.03 -0.59
C THR A 62 -3.26 -0.36 0.18
N ASN A 63 -3.71 -1.60 0.07
CA ASN A 63 -4.90 -2.07 0.78
C ASN A 63 -4.68 -2.15 2.30
N ILE A 64 -3.53 -2.64 2.75
CA ILE A 64 -3.17 -2.64 4.19
C ILE A 64 -3.11 -1.22 4.73
N LEU A 65 -2.50 -0.29 4.01
CA LEU A 65 -2.43 1.12 4.43
C LEU A 65 -3.80 1.78 4.47
N ARG A 66 -4.70 1.48 3.53
CA ARG A 66 -6.09 1.95 3.56
C ARG A 66 -6.85 1.40 4.77
N ASN A 67 -6.64 0.14 5.13
CA ASN A 67 -7.20 -0.43 6.35
C ASN A 67 -6.69 0.30 7.60
N ILE A 68 -5.40 0.59 7.68
CA ILE A 68 -4.82 1.37 8.78
C ILE A 68 -5.44 2.76 8.85
N ILE A 69 -5.62 3.43 7.72
CA ILE A 69 -6.29 4.73 7.65
C ILE A 69 -7.73 4.61 8.16
N GLY A 70 -8.48 3.63 7.68
CA GLY A 70 -9.85 3.39 8.09
C GLY A 70 -9.99 3.14 9.59
N GLU A 71 -9.17 2.27 10.13
CA GLU A 71 -9.25 1.87 11.54
C GLU A 71 -8.70 2.93 12.50
N ARG A 72 -7.56 3.53 12.17
CA ARG A 72 -6.84 4.43 13.11
C ARG A 72 -7.19 5.90 12.96
N ILE A 73 -7.49 6.36 11.74
CA ILE A 73 -7.81 7.75 11.48
C ILE A 73 -9.30 7.99 11.50
N LEU A 74 -10.06 7.16 10.77
CA LEU A 74 -11.51 7.30 10.64
C LEU A 74 -12.27 6.61 11.78
N GLY A 75 -11.60 5.78 12.59
CA GLY A 75 -12.24 5.08 13.70
C GLY A 75 -13.23 4.01 13.27
N LEU A 76 -13.10 3.46 12.07
CA LEU A 76 -13.95 2.40 11.59
C LEU A 76 -13.70 1.08 12.37
N PRO A 77 -14.74 0.22 12.51
CA PRO A 77 -14.56 -1.06 13.18
C PRO A 77 -13.53 -1.92 12.48
N ARG A 78 -12.76 -2.65 13.28
CA ARG A 78 -11.82 -3.65 12.76
C ARG A 78 -12.57 -4.82 12.16
N GLU A 79 -11.94 -5.44 11.17
CA GLU A 79 -12.38 -6.73 10.68
C GLU A 79 -12.33 -7.77 11.81
N PRO A 80 -13.36 -8.65 11.94
CA PRO A 80 -13.37 -9.68 12.97
C PRO A 80 -12.19 -10.63 12.82
N GLU A 81 -11.34 -10.68 13.83
CA GLU A 81 -10.22 -11.61 13.91
C GLU A 81 -10.64 -12.81 14.76
N VAL A 82 -10.75 -13.98 14.16
CA VAL A 82 -11.15 -15.23 14.86
C VAL A 82 -9.96 -16.10 15.24
N ASP A 83 -8.77 -15.75 14.78
CA ASP A 83 -7.55 -16.56 14.85
C ASP A 83 -6.43 -15.98 15.73
N ARG A 84 -6.62 -14.77 16.24
CA ARG A 84 -5.57 -14.00 16.95
C ARG A 84 -5.02 -14.70 18.17
N GLU A 85 -5.85 -15.46 18.89
CA GLU A 85 -5.48 -16.17 20.11
C GLU A 85 -5.26 -17.67 19.91
N LEU A 86 -5.43 -18.16 18.68
CA LEU A 86 -5.28 -19.57 18.35
C LEU A 86 -3.84 -19.89 17.95
N PRO A 87 -3.30 -21.05 18.36
CA PRO A 87 -2.03 -21.52 17.81
C PRO A 87 -2.16 -21.78 16.31
N PHE A 88 -1.11 -21.50 15.55
CA PHE A 88 -1.11 -21.56 14.08
C PHE A 88 -1.70 -22.86 13.52
N ARG A 89 -1.40 -24.01 14.17
CA ARG A 89 -1.93 -25.33 13.75
C ARG A 89 -3.45 -25.46 13.87
N SER A 90 -4.09 -24.61 14.67
CA SER A 90 -5.54 -24.61 14.90
C SER A 90 -6.27 -23.56 14.06
N VAL A 91 -5.52 -22.74 13.32
CA VAL A 91 -6.09 -21.72 12.44
C VAL A 91 -6.70 -22.42 11.21
N ARG A 92 -7.93 -22.03 10.88
CA ARG A 92 -8.60 -22.55 9.68
C ARG A 92 -7.86 -22.13 8.42
N VAL A 93 -7.50 -23.10 7.61
CA VAL A 93 -6.90 -22.85 6.29
C VAL A 93 -8.04 -22.57 5.30
N SER A 94 -7.81 -21.63 4.39
CA SER A 94 -8.71 -21.29 3.29
C SER A 94 -9.17 -22.58 2.55
N GLY A 95 -10.46 -22.85 2.57
CA GLY A 95 -11.06 -24.04 1.97
C GLY A 95 -11.60 -25.08 2.95
N GLN A 96 -11.34 -24.92 4.23
CA GLN A 96 -12.00 -25.72 5.28
C GLN A 96 -13.20 -24.92 5.83
N MET A 97 -14.31 -25.07 5.15
CA MET A 97 -15.59 -24.67 5.72
C MET A 97 -16.24 -25.83 6.43
#